data_c38edf2cca93b977f46d7b6c3df56cb2
#
_entry.id   c38edf2cca93b977f46d7b6c3df56cb2
#
_cell.length_a   1.000
_cell.length_b   1.000
_cell.length_c   1.000
_cell.angle_alpha   90.00
_cell.angle_beta   90.00
_cell.angle_gamma   90.00
#
_symmetry.space_group_name_H-M   'P 1'
#
loop_
_entity.id
_entity.type
_entity.pdbx_description
1 polymer ?
#
loop_
_entity_poly.entity_id
_entity_poly.type
_entity_poly.pdbx_seq_one_letter_code
_entity_poly.pdbx_strand_id
1 'polypeptide(L)'
;MGCLTVSDLGELELVERILGKLSTLNSDVQIGPGDDAAVLSIGGSVVLTTDSQHEGIHYCAEWIAPEVLGRRAIAVNASDLGAMGARPRGFLVALALPASTELDWVVSLAEGLREGAERFGASILGGDVAAVANHVSINVTALGEIEEGTDPVERGGAAEGTWCFVTGWPGRAAAARRMFKTGYRSSAAFEPCIDAFLDPRPPVAFGGCVASQGLVGAMIDISDGLAVDLGRMCLASGVGARLDAEILVADTVLVDVSAGLSLDPIKLVLGGGEDYELLCSVADEKAQTFRALAAEEGVEVRAVGRFVAANEGITFVRAGHVETISRDGWDHFA
;
A
#
# COMPACT_ATOMS: atom_id res chain seq x y z
N MET A 1 11.12 13.05 -35.85
CA MET A 1 11.08 11.60 -35.77
C MET A 1 9.97 11.30 -34.76
N GLY A 2 8.95 10.48 -35.15
CA GLY A 2 7.92 10.06 -34.20
C GLY A 2 8.53 9.12 -33.16
N CYS A 3 7.97 9.13 -31.91
CA CYS A 3 8.34 8.14 -30.91
C CYS A 3 7.92 6.75 -31.38
N LEU A 4 8.71 5.72 -31.09
CA LEU A 4 8.36 4.32 -31.32
C LEU A 4 7.23 3.93 -30.36
N THR A 5 6.24 3.22 -30.88
CA THR A 5 5.11 2.70 -30.12
C THR A 5 5.15 1.18 -30.02
N VAL A 6 4.34 0.60 -29.14
CA VAL A 6 4.22 -0.86 -28.99
C VAL A 6 3.84 -1.53 -30.32
N SER A 7 2.99 -0.91 -31.12
CA SER A 7 2.59 -1.43 -32.43
C SER A 7 3.72 -1.48 -33.45
N ASP A 8 4.79 -0.70 -33.27
CA ASP A 8 5.91 -0.69 -34.20
C ASP A 8 6.87 -1.88 -33.98
N LEU A 9 6.87 -2.49 -32.78
CA LEU A 9 7.77 -3.61 -32.44
C LEU A 9 7.12 -4.99 -32.60
N GLY A 10 5.86 -5.11 -32.23
CA GLY A 10 5.21 -6.41 -32.02
C GLY A 10 5.53 -7.03 -30.67
N GLU A 11 4.79 -8.10 -30.31
CA GLU A 11 4.78 -8.69 -28.98
C GLU A 11 6.16 -9.22 -28.52
N LEU A 12 6.83 -10.02 -29.36
CA LEU A 12 8.08 -10.68 -28.98
C LEU A 12 9.20 -9.67 -28.66
N GLU A 13 9.38 -8.66 -29.50
CA GLU A 13 10.42 -7.65 -29.26
C GLU A 13 10.06 -6.78 -28.04
N LEU A 14 8.77 -6.49 -27.80
CA LEU A 14 8.32 -5.79 -26.61
C LEU A 14 8.67 -6.58 -25.34
N VAL A 15 8.36 -7.88 -25.32
CA VAL A 15 8.66 -8.77 -24.18
C VAL A 15 10.18 -8.83 -23.94
N GLU A 16 11.00 -8.97 -24.98
CA GLU A 16 12.46 -8.94 -24.84
C GLU A 16 12.98 -7.65 -24.21
N ARG A 17 12.41 -6.48 -24.58
CA ARG A 17 12.76 -5.18 -24.00
C ARG A 17 12.40 -5.09 -22.53
N ILE A 18 11.22 -5.58 -22.15
CA ILE A 18 10.76 -5.64 -20.77
C ILE A 18 11.69 -6.57 -19.96
N LEU A 19 11.92 -7.80 -20.43
CA LEU A 19 12.78 -8.78 -19.75
C LEU A 19 14.21 -8.26 -19.58
N GLY A 20 14.73 -7.52 -20.54
CA GLY A 20 16.04 -6.88 -20.43
C GLY A 20 16.16 -5.88 -19.26
N LYS A 21 15.04 -5.38 -18.72
CA LYS A 21 14.99 -4.51 -17.55
C LYS A 21 14.75 -5.25 -16.23
N LEU A 22 14.21 -6.46 -16.29
CA LEU A 22 13.80 -7.26 -15.12
C LEU A 22 14.86 -8.30 -14.69
N SER A 23 16.08 -8.21 -15.18
CA SER A 23 17.11 -9.27 -15.09
C SER A 23 17.70 -9.55 -13.70
N THR A 24 17.34 -8.78 -12.67
CA THR A 24 17.83 -9.01 -11.30
C THR A 24 16.94 -10.03 -10.60
N LEU A 25 17.47 -11.22 -10.32
CA LEU A 25 16.76 -12.29 -9.61
C LEU A 25 17.44 -12.61 -8.28
N ASN A 26 16.63 -12.91 -7.28
CA ASN A 26 17.12 -13.41 -5.99
C ASN A 26 17.59 -14.86 -6.07
N SER A 27 18.42 -15.28 -5.15
CA SER A 27 19.05 -16.62 -5.13
C SER A 27 18.08 -17.78 -4.94
N ASP A 28 16.87 -17.52 -4.47
CA ASP A 28 15.79 -18.49 -4.29
C ASP A 28 14.94 -18.71 -5.55
N VAL A 29 15.11 -17.88 -6.56
CA VAL A 29 14.50 -18.07 -7.89
C VAL A 29 15.36 -19.07 -8.67
N GLN A 30 14.82 -20.26 -8.92
CA GLN A 30 15.48 -21.32 -9.71
C GLN A 30 15.28 -21.13 -11.21
N ILE A 31 14.06 -20.76 -11.61
CA ILE A 31 13.69 -20.41 -12.97
C ILE A 31 12.94 -19.09 -12.92
N GLY A 32 13.44 -18.09 -13.65
CA GLY A 32 12.86 -16.75 -13.72
C GLY A 32 12.08 -16.49 -15.01
N PRO A 33 11.87 -15.23 -15.38
CA PRO A 33 11.16 -14.84 -16.59
C PRO A 33 11.83 -15.39 -17.86
N GLY A 34 11.04 -15.86 -18.83
CA GLY A 34 11.50 -16.37 -20.12
C GLY A 34 11.25 -17.87 -20.36
N ASP A 35 10.77 -18.59 -19.34
CA ASP A 35 10.22 -19.94 -19.47
C ASP A 35 8.69 -19.89 -19.25
N ASP A 36 8.00 -21.02 -19.40
CA ASP A 36 6.53 -21.11 -19.24
C ASP A 36 6.04 -20.71 -17.85
N ALA A 37 6.87 -20.91 -16.81
CA ALA A 37 6.58 -20.50 -15.44
C ALA A 37 7.86 -20.25 -14.63
N ALA A 38 7.75 -19.43 -13.59
CA ALA A 38 8.81 -19.26 -12.62
C ALA A 38 8.82 -20.39 -11.58
N VAL A 39 10.03 -20.74 -11.09
CA VAL A 39 10.20 -21.72 -10.00
C VAL A 39 10.99 -21.09 -8.86
N LEU A 40 10.40 -21.12 -7.65
CA LEU A 40 11.00 -20.61 -6.42
C LEU A 40 11.14 -21.71 -5.37
N SER A 41 12.18 -21.57 -4.52
CA SER A 41 12.30 -22.35 -3.28
C SER A 41 11.69 -21.56 -2.13
N ILE A 42 10.68 -22.10 -1.48
CA ILE A 42 9.97 -21.49 -0.33
C ILE A 42 9.97 -22.49 0.82
N GLY A 43 10.34 -22.03 2.02
CA GLY A 43 10.48 -22.88 3.22
C GLY A 43 9.30 -22.79 4.18
N GLY A 44 8.56 -21.68 4.19
CA GLY A 44 7.46 -21.41 5.12
C GLY A 44 6.08 -21.41 4.48
N SER A 45 5.11 -20.81 5.18
CA SER A 45 3.76 -20.60 4.64
C SER A 45 3.77 -19.53 3.55
N VAL A 46 3.06 -19.78 2.45
CA VAL A 46 2.95 -18.86 1.31
C VAL A 46 1.74 -17.95 1.48
N VAL A 47 1.96 -16.65 1.32
CA VAL A 47 0.90 -15.62 1.25
C VAL A 47 0.81 -15.11 -0.18
N LEU A 48 -0.40 -15.04 -0.71
CA LEU A 48 -0.68 -14.56 -2.06
C LEU A 48 -1.71 -13.44 -2.01
N THR A 49 -1.45 -12.36 -2.76
CA THR A 49 -2.41 -11.30 -2.98
C THR A 49 -2.33 -10.80 -4.42
N THR A 50 -3.32 -10.03 -4.87
CA THR A 50 -3.33 -9.41 -6.18
C THR A 50 -4.08 -8.09 -6.15
N ASP A 51 -3.45 -7.06 -6.71
CA ASP A 51 -4.02 -5.74 -6.90
C ASP A 51 -3.75 -5.19 -8.30
N SER A 52 -4.58 -4.24 -8.71
CA SER A 52 -4.54 -3.64 -10.04
C SER A 52 -4.36 -2.12 -9.97
N GLN A 53 -3.61 -1.57 -10.93
CA GLN A 53 -3.54 -0.14 -11.19
C GLN A 53 -4.14 0.14 -12.57
N HIS A 54 -5.31 0.80 -12.60
CA HIS A 54 -6.02 1.16 -13.83
C HIS A 54 -5.95 2.66 -14.07
N GLU A 55 -5.53 3.05 -15.27
CA GLU A 55 -5.52 4.43 -15.70
C GLU A 55 -6.91 5.05 -15.66
N GLY A 56 -7.02 6.28 -15.12
CA GLY A 56 -8.27 7.00 -14.93
C GLY A 56 -9.04 6.61 -13.66
N ILE A 57 -8.67 5.53 -12.96
CA ILE A 57 -9.27 5.09 -11.70
C ILE A 57 -8.29 5.30 -10.55
N HIS A 58 -7.15 4.60 -10.57
CA HIS A 58 -6.14 4.61 -9.52
C HIS A 58 -5.06 5.68 -9.75
N TYR A 59 -4.81 6.04 -11.00
CA TYR A 59 -3.86 7.08 -11.38
C TYR A 59 -4.30 7.80 -12.67
N CYS A 60 -3.70 8.97 -12.92
CA CYS A 60 -3.72 9.64 -14.21
C CYS A 60 -2.29 9.69 -14.75
N ALA A 61 -2.09 9.37 -16.04
CA ALA A 61 -0.77 9.40 -16.68
C ALA A 61 -0.08 10.77 -16.58
N GLU A 62 -0.85 11.85 -16.51
CA GLU A 62 -0.35 13.23 -16.36
C GLU A 62 0.22 13.52 -14.95
N TRP A 63 -0.10 12.70 -13.94
CA TRP A 63 0.31 12.92 -12.56
C TRP A 63 1.55 12.14 -12.16
N ILE A 64 1.83 11.04 -12.85
CA ILE A 64 2.82 10.06 -12.42
C ILE A 64 3.71 9.62 -13.58
N ALA A 65 5.02 9.69 -13.38
CA ALA A 65 5.99 9.14 -14.31
C ALA A 65 5.94 7.59 -14.32
N PRO A 66 6.23 6.93 -15.46
CA PRO A 66 6.11 5.49 -15.58
C PRO A 66 6.98 4.70 -14.59
N GLU A 67 8.18 5.18 -14.27
CA GLU A 67 9.06 4.56 -13.26
C GLU A 67 8.43 4.59 -11.86
N VAL A 68 7.81 5.72 -11.53
CA VAL A 68 7.13 5.90 -10.24
C VAL A 68 5.88 5.02 -10.18
N LEU A 69 5.13 4.93 -11.28
CA LEU A 69 3.96 4.06 -11.40
C LEU A 69 4.35 2.58 -11.23
N GLY A 70 5.49 2.16 -11.80
CA GLY A 70 6.02 0.81 -11.62
C GLY A 70 6.33 0.50 -10.15
N ARG A 71 7.02 1.40 -9.45
CA ARG A 71 7.29 1.25 -8.02
C ARG A 71 6.01 1.23 -7.18
N ARG A 72 5.06 2.10 -7.50
CA ARG A 72 3.75 2.14 -6.83
C ARG A 72 2.98 0.84 -7.00
N ALA A 73 2.91 0.28 -8.21
CA ALA A 73 2.20 -0.97 -8.48
C ALA A 73 2.74 -2.15 -7.64
N ILE A 74 4.06 -2.20 -7.42
CA ILE A 74 4.67 -3.17 -6.52
C ILE A 74 4.37 -2.86 -5.05
N ALA A 75 4.50 -1.60 -4.64
CA ALA A 75 4.31 -1.18 -3.24
C ALA A 75 2.91 -1.48 -2.71
N VAL A 76 1.87 -1.25 -3.53
CA VAL A 76 0.47 -1.54 -3.20
C VAL A 76 0.29 -3.02 -2.83
N ASN A 77 0.81 -3.91 -3.66
CA ASN A 77 0.73 -5.36 -3.41
C ASN A 77 1.62 -5.82 -2.24
N ALA A 78 2.78 -5.19 -2.05
CA ALA A 78 3.66 -5.48 -0.94
C ALA A 78 3.03 -5.09 0.41
N SER A 79 2.16 -4.08 0.43
CA SER A 79 1.40 -3.64 1.60
C SER A 79 0.59 -4.77 2.22
N ASP A 80 -0.18 -5.49 1.42
CA ASP A 80 -0.96 -6.65 1.87
C ASP A 80 -0.08 -7.74 2.51
N LEU A 81 1.07 -8.03 1.87
CA LEU A 81 2.01 -9.00 2.42
C LEU A 81 2.54 -8.55 3.79
N GLY A 82 2.89 -7.26 3.92
CA GLY A 82 3.32 -6.66 5.18
C GLY A 82 2.24 -6.73 6.25
N ALA A 83 0.97 -6.47 5.88
CA ALA A 83 -0.17 -6.56 6.78
C ALA A 83 -0.43 -7.99 7.32
N MET A 84 -0.02 -9.01 6.57
CA MET A 84 -0.06 -10.42 6.99
C MET A 84 1.21 -10.88 7.73
N GLY A 85 2.21 -10.01 7.89
CA GLY A 85 3.52 -10.35 8.47
C GLY A 85 4.42 -11.15 7.54
N ALA A 86 4.13 -11.16 6.24
CA ALA A 86 4.89 -11.90 5.24
C ALA A 86 6.00 -11.04 4.61
N ARG A 87 7.13 -11.69 4.30
CA ARG A 87 8.20 -11.10 3.52
C ARG A 87 7.95 -11.34 2.02
N PRO A 88 7.96 -10.31 1.16
CA PRO A 88 7.85 -10.49 -0.28
C PRO A 88 8.96 -11.39 -0.84
N ARG A 89 8.59 -12.28 -1.76
CA ARG A 89 9.51 -13.21 -2.45
C ARG A 89 9.54 -12.94 -3.94
N GLY A 90 8.41 -12.52 -4.51
CA GLY A 90 8.34 -12.19 -5.92
C GLY A 90 7.00 -11.69 -6.38
N PHE A 91 6.98 -11.15 -7.59
CA PHE A 91 5.81 -10.56 -8.21
C PHE A 91 5.64 -11.07 -9.65
N LEU A 92 4.40 -11.38 -10.03
CA LEU A 92 3.98 -11.58 -11.41
C LEU A 92 3.23 -10.33 -11.88
N VAL A 93 3.53 -9.86 -13.10
CA VAL A 93 2.95 -8.61 -13.62
C VAL A 93 2.27 -8.86 -14.95
N ALA A 94 0.95 -8.69 -15.02
CA ALA A 94 0.20 -8.72 -16.26
C ALA A 94 -0.09 -7.27 -16.72
N LEU A 95 0.44 -6.92 -17.90
CA LEU A 95 0.29 -5.60 -18.51
C LEU A 95 -0.73 -5.65 -19.64
N ALA A 96 -1.72 -4.78 -19.60
CA ALA A 96 -2.63 -4.55 -20.71
C ALA A 96 -2.36 -3.15 -21.27
N LEU A 97 -1.89 -3.06 -22.53
CA LEU A 97 -1.37 -1.84 -23.14
C LEU A 97 -2.11 -1.50 -24.44
N PRO A 98 -2.54 -0.24 -24.65
CA PRO A 98 -2.93 0.25 -25.95
C PRO A 98 -1.77 0.13 -26.95
N ALA A 99 -2.06 -0.26 -28.21
CA ALA A 99 -1.04 -0.39 -29.25
C ALA A 99 -0.27 0.92 -29.55
N SER A 100 -0.86 2.06 -29.19
CA SER A 100 -0.26 3.40 -29.32
C SER A 100 0.65 3.80 -28.15
N THR A 101 0.82 2.96 -27.13
CA THR A 101 1.69 3.27 -25.98
C THR A 101 3.14 3.42 -26.45
N GLU A 102 3.80 4.49 -26.01
CA GLU A 102 5.20 4.73 -26.36
C GLU A 102 6.12 3.68 -25.73
N LEU A 103 7.08 3.19 -26.51
CA LEU A 103 8.01 2.16 -26.05
C LEU A 103 8.83 2.63 -24.83
N ASP A 104 9.33 3.86 -24.86
CA ASP A 104 10.14 4.40 -23.78
C ASP A 104 9.34 4.46 -22.48
N TRP A 105 8.02 4.72 -22.55
CA TRP A 105 7.12 4.66 -21.40
C TRP A 105 7.06 3.25 -20.79
N VAL A 106 6.93 2.21 -21.64
CA VAL A 106 6.87 0.80 -21.18
C VAL A 106 8.20 0.36 -20.58
N VAL A 107 9.32 0.76 -21.18
CA VAL A 107 10.66 0.45 -20.67
C VAL A 107 10.90 1.10 -19.31
N SER A 108 10.50 2.37 -19.14
CA SER A 108 10.59 3.08 -17.89
C SER A 108 9.67 2.48 -16.81
N LEU A 109 8.46 2.06 -17.17
CA LEU A 109 7.57 1.31 -16.27
C LEU A 109 8.24 0.02 -15.78
N ALA A 110 8.86 -0.75 -16.70
CA ALA A 110 9.54 -2.00 -16.35
C ALA A 110 10.73 -1.75 -15.40
N GLU A 111 11.49 -0.68 -15.59
CA GLU A 111 12.53 -0.26 -14.65
C GLU A 111 11.95 0.04 -13.27
N GLY A 112 10.84 0.79 -13.19
CA GLY A 112 10.15 1.08 -11.95
C GLY A 112 9.60 -0.16 -11.23
N LEU A 113 9.06 -1.13 -11.97
CA LEU A 113 8.63 -2.42 -11.42
C LEU A 113 9.81 -3.17 -10.78
N ARG A 114 10.95 -3.24 -11.47
CA ARG A 114 12.18 -3.85 -10.94
C ARG A 114 12.65 -3.15 -9.66
N GLU A 115 12.77 -1.82 -9.69
CA GLU A 115 13.19 -1.02 -8.52
C GLU A 115 12.24 -1.20 -7.33
N GLY A 116 10.92 -1.26 -7.60
CA GLY A 116 9.90 -1.54 -6.59
C GLY A 116 10.11 -2.91 -5.95
N ALA A 117 10.33 -3.96 -6.74
CA ALA A 117 10.58 -5.31 -6.23
C ALA A 117 11.88 -5.39 -5.41
N GLU A 118 12.97 -4.78 -5.90
CA GLU A 118 14.26 -4.73 -5.20
C GLU A 118 14.16 -3.99 -3.85
N ARG A 119 13.33 -2.95 -3.75
CA ARG A 119 13.06 -2.22 -2.49
C ARG A 119 12.57 -3.15 -1.38
N PHE A 120 11.81 -4.17 -1.73
CA PHE A 120 11.29 -5.16 -0.78
C PHE A 120 12.10 -6.46 -0.75
N GLY A 121 13.29 -6.49 -1.37
CA GLY A 121 14.15 -7.66 -1.42
C GLY A 121 13.56 -8.82 -2.24
N ALA A 122 12.70 -8.52 -3.21
CA ALA A 122 12.01 -9.47 -4.06
C ALA A 122 12.37 -9.27 -5.54
N SER A 123 11.86 -10.13 -6.42
CA SER A 123 12.11 -10.09 -7.86
C SER A 123 10.81 -10.10 -8.65
N ILE A 124 10.85 -9.58 -9.88
CA ILE A 124 9.79 -9.84 -10.86
C ILE A 124 10.03 -11.24 -11.42
N LEU A 125 9.07 -12.12 -11.24
CA LEU A 125 9.17 -13.55 -11.57
C LEU A 125 8.71 -13.87 -13.00
N GLY A 126 7.89 -12.99 -13.56
CA GLY A 126 7.29 -13.18 -14.89
C GLY A 126 6.05 -12.33 -15.02
N GLY A 127 5.24 -12.64 -16.03
CA GLY A 127 4.00 -11.91 -16.29
C GLY A 127 3.42 -12.20 -17.65
N ASP A 128 2.57 -11.30 -18.09
CA ASP A 128 1.88 -11.35 -19.37
C ASP A 128 1.82 -9.96 -20.00
N VAL A 129 1.74 -9.89 -21.32
CA VAL A 129 1.51 -8.64 -22.06
C VAL A 129 0.39 -8.84 -23.06
N ALA A 130 -0.67 -8.05 -22.95
CA ALA A 130 -1.81 -8.11 -23.82
C ALA A 130 -2.16 -6.75 -24.41
N ALA A 131 -2.71 -6.75 -25.63
CA ALA A 131 -3.23 -5.53 -26.24
C ALA A 131 -4.64 -5.21 -25.75
N VAL A 132 -4.91 -3.93 -25.47
CA VAL A 132 -6.24 -3.41 -25.15
C VAL A 132 -6.58 -2.19 -26.00
N ALA A 133 -7.88 -1.86 -26.09
CA ALA A 133 -8.32 -0.75 -26.93
C ALA A 133 -7.93 0.62 -26.36
N ASN A 134 -8.07 0.79 -25.06
CA ASN A 134 -7.87 2.05 -24.34
C ASN A 134 -7.26 1.74 -22.98
N HIS A 135 -6.73 2.72 -22.29
CA HIS A 135 -6.26 2.68 -20.91
C HIS A 135 -5.28 1.57 -20.55
N VAL A 136 -4.18 1.96 -19.97
CA VAL A 136 -3.20 1.03 -19.41
C VAL A 136 -3.76 0.38 -18.15
N SER A 137 -3.56 -0.94 -18.03
CA SER A 137 -3.87 -1.69 -16.82
C SER A 137 -2.66 -2.52 -16.40
N ILE A 138 -2.29 -2.42 -15.14
CA ILE A 138 -1.18 -3.14 -14.52
C ILE A 138 -1.77 -4.00 -13.41
N ASN A 139 -1.74 -5.32 -13.57
CA ASN A 139 -2.20 -6.25 -12.55
C ASN A 139 -0.97 -6.94 -11.97
N VAL A 140 -0.82 -6.88 -10.67
CA VAL A 140 0.31 -7.50 -9.97
C VAL A 140 -0.21 -8.58 -9.05
N THR A 141 0.39 -9.77 -9.13
CA THR A 141 0.21 -10.82 -8.13
C THR A 141 1.48 -10.91 -7.32
N ALA A 142 1.37 -10.71 -6.01
CA ALA A 142 2.48 -10.79 -5.08
C ALA A 142 2.49 -12.12 -4.34
N LEU A 143 3.69 -12.67 -4.19
CA LEU A 143 3.98 -13.86 -3.42
C LEU A 143 4.89 -13.48 -2.26
N GLY A 144 4.45 -13.79 -1.04
CA GLY A 144 5.21 -13.62 0.19
C GLY A 144 5.37 -14.93 0.95
N GLU A 145 6.28 -14.91 1.89
CA GLU A 145 6.59 -16.03 2.77
C GLU A 145 6.54 -15.56 4.23
N ILE A 146 5.87 -16.34 5.07
CA ILE A 146 5.93 -16.18 6.52
C ILE A 146 7.04 -17.09 7.05
N GLU A 147 7.88 -16.56 7.93
CA GLU A 147 8.98 -17.28 8.54
C GLU A 147 8.48 -18.55 9.26
N GLU A 148 9.23 -19.64 9.16
CA GLU A 148 8.88 -20.91 9.79
C GLU A 148 8.74 -20.75 11.31
N GLY A 149 7.63 -21.23 11.86
CA GLY A 149 7.31 -21.08 13.29
C GLY A 149 6.59 -19.78 13.66
N THR A 150 6.33 -18.90 12.67
CA THR A 150 5.49 -17.71 12.84
C THR A 150 4.11 -17.95 12.24
N ASP A 151 3.06 -17.56 12.96
CA ASP A 151 1.69 -17.57 12.44
C ASP A 151 1.42 -16.29 11.63
N PRO A 152 0.60 -16.36 10.54
CA PRO A 152 0.14 -15.17 9.85
C PRO A 152 -0.65 -14.26 10.79
N VAL A 153 -0.44 -12.96 10.66
CA VAL A 153 -1.28 -11.99 11.36
C VAL A 153 -2.55 -11.77 10.54
N GLU A 154 -3.70 -11.91 11.20
CA GLU A 154 -5.00 -11.69 10.59
C GLU A 154 -5.54 -10.30 10.93
N ARG A 155 -6.55 -9.85 10.17
CA ARG A 155 -7.32 -8.64 10.54
C ARG A 155 -8.25 -8.87 11.73
N GLY A 156 -8.55 -10.11 12.08
CA GLY A 156 -9.26 -10.54 13.27
C GLY A 156 -8.30 -10.81 14.44
N GLY A 157 -8.74 -10.59 15.68
CA GLY A 157 -7.93 -10.83 16.89
C GLY A 157 -7.62 -9.58 17.71
N ALA A 158 -8.13 -8.41 17.32
CA ALA A 158 -8.14 -7.25 18.20
C ALA A 158 -9.03 -7.53 19.42
N ALA A 159 -8.57 -7.17 20.62
CA ALA A 159 -9.29 -7.37 21.86
C ALA A 159 -9.69 -6.03 22.50
N GLU A 160 -10.80 -6.03 23.23
CA GLU A 160 -11.21 -4.88 24.03
C GLU A 160 -10.09 -4.44 24.99
N GLY A 161 -9.84 -3.13 25.07
CA GLY A 161 -8.80 -2.54 25.90
C GLY A 161 -7.43 -2.44 25.21
N THR A 162 -7.17 -3.13 24.09
CA THR A 162 -5.90 -3.01 23.37
C THR A 162 -5.76 -1.66 22.68
N TRP A 163 -4.53 -1.22 22.45
CA TRP A 163 -4.24 -0.01 21.70
C TRP A 163 -4.51 -0.19 20.22
N CYS A 164 -5.06 0.86 19.61
CA CYS A 164 -5.12 1.06 18.18
C CYS A 164 -3.91 1.89 17.76
N PHE A 165 -2.94 1.28 17.08
CA PHE A 165 -1.77 1.94 16.52
C PHE A 165 -1.89 2.09 15.01
N VAL A 166 -1.39 3.20 14.47
CA VAL A 166 -1.14 3.36 13.03
C VAL A 166 0.32 3.69 12.79
N THR A 167 0.86 3.21 11.67
CA THR A 167 2.16 3.65 11.17
C THR A 167 2.01 4.92 10.32
N GLY A 168 3.10 5.63 10.07
CA GLY A 168 3.17 6.78 9.18
C GLY A 168 2.10 7.85 9.43
N TRP A 169 1.59 8.48 8.38
CA TRP A 169 0.64 9.59 8.45
C TRP A 169 -0.53 9.39 7.49
N PRO A 170 -1.57 8.60 7.87
CA PRO A 170 -2.77 8.43 7.05
C PRO A 170 -3.42 9.76 6.67
N GLY A 171 -3.95 9.82 5.44
CA GLY A 171 -4.58 11.01 4.87
C GLY A 171 -3.66 11.85 3.98
N ARG A 172 -2.35 11.65 4.01
CA ARG A 172 -1.41 12.35 3.11
C ARG A 172 -1.65 12.02 1.65
N ALA A 173 -1.84 10.75 1.32
CA ALA A 173 -2.13 10.32 -0.04
C ALA A 173 -3.44 10.94 -0.56
N ALA A 174 -4.48 10.95 0.27
CA ALA A 174 -5.75 11.58 -0.05
C ALA A 174 -5.62 13.10 -0.28
N ALA A 175 -4.81 13.77 0.52
CA ALA A 175 -4.53 15.21 0.35
C ALA A 175 -3.89 15.47 -1.02
N ALA A 176 -2.85 14.71 -1.40
CA ALA A 176 -2.21 14.83 -2.70
C ALA A 176 -3.16 14.55 -3.87
N ARG A 177 -3.96 13.48 -3.77
CA ARG A 177 -4.98 13.18 -4.79
C ARG A 177 -5.97 14.32 -4.99
N ARG A 178 -6.38 15.00 -3.91
CA ARG A 178 -7.21 16.20 -3.98
C ARG A 178 -6.49 17.37 -4.64
N MET A 179 -5.21 17.56 -4.32
CA MET A 179 -4.38 18.60 -4.96
C MET A 179 -4.33 18.39 -6.48
N PHE A 180 -4.02 17.17 -6.94
CA PHE A 180 -3.99 16.83 -8.37
C PHE A 180 -5.34 17.08 -9.04
N LYS A 181 -6.43 16.60 -8.46
CA LYS A 181 -7.79 16.78 -9.01
C LYS A 181 -8.24 18.23 -9.11
N THR A 182 -7.80 19.10 -8.22
CA THR A 182 -8.18 20.52 -8.19
C THR A 182 -7.22 21.42 -8.94
N GLY A 183 -6.07 20.87 -9.41
CA GLY A 183 -4.98 21.67 -10.01
C GLY A 183 -4.29 22.57 -8.98
N TYR A 184 -4.50 22.33 -7.69
CA TYR A 184 -3.83 23.06 -6.62
C TYR A 184 -2.33 22.74 -6.65
N ARG A 185 -1.52 23.70 -7.04
CA ARG A 185 -0.07 23.54 -7.09
C ARG A 185 0.55 24.01 -5.78
N SER A 186 1.32 23.12 -5.18
CA SER A 186 1.88 23.28 -3.86
C SER A 186 3.24 23.97 -3.84
N SER A 187 3.62 24.38 -2.63
CA SER A 187 5.02 24.64 -2.27
C SER A 187 5.76 23.32 -1.99
N ALA A 188 7.09 23.35 -1.95
CA ALA A 188 7.92 22.20 -1.54
C ALA A 188 7.54 21.62 -0.16
N ALA A 189 6.83 22.38 0.68
CA ALA A 189 6.33 21.92 1.97
C ALA A 189 5.31 20.77 1.87
N PHE A 190 4.70 20.52 0.69
CA PHE A 190 3.68 19.50 0.49
C PHE A 190 4.20 18.24 -0.22
N GLU A 191 5.48 18.19 -0.54
CA GLU A 191 6.16 17.00 -1.09
C GLU A 191 5.83 15.72 -0.30
N PRO A 192 5.80 15.70 1.05
CA PRO A 192 5.45 14.48 1.78
C PRO A 192 4.08 13.91 1.47
N CYS A 193 3.09 14.76 1.10
CA CYS A 193 1.78 14.26 0.66
C CYS A 193 1.86 13.70 -0.76
N ILE A 194 2.60 14.39 -1.65
CA ILE A 194 2.79 13.96 -3.03
C ILE A 194 3.50 12.62 -3.08
N ASP A 195 4.57 12.45 -2.31
CA ASP A 195 5.33 11.20 -2.19
C ASP A 195 4.47 10.06 -1.65
N ALA A 196 3.66 10.33 -0.62
CA ALA A 196 2.75 9.33 -0.05
C ALA A 196 1.75 8.78 -1.09
N PHE A 197 1.29 9.61 -2.02
CA PHE A 197 0.37 9.18 -3.07
C PHE A 197 1.10 8.55 -4.26
N LEU A 198 2.17 9.16 -4.77
CA LEU A 198 2.83 8.73 -6.00
C LEU A 198 3.76 7.53 -5.80
N ASP A 199 4.53 7.51 -4.71
CA ASP A 199 5.54 6.47 -4.42
C ASP A 199 5.40 5.95 -2.96
N PRO A 200 4.26 5.30 -2.61
CA PRO A 200 4.01 4.84 -1.26
C PRO A 200 5.10 3.87 -0.78
N ARG A 201 5.38 3.90 0.52
CA ARG A 201 6.43 3.09 1.16
C ARG A 201 5.85 2.29 2.33
N PRO A 202 5.02 1.26 2.06
CA PRO A 202 4.45 0.46 3.12
C PRO A 202 5.55 -0.14 4.02
N PRO A 203 5.36 -0.17 5.35
CA PRO A 203 6.36 -0.65 6.29
C PRO A 203 6.36 -2.20 6.39
N VAL A 204 6.61 -2.87 5.25
CA VAL A 204 6.50 -4.33 5.08
C VAL A 204 7.46 -5.08 6.00
N ALA A 205 8.71 -4.64 6.11
CA ALA A 205 9.70 -5.26 7.00
C ALA A 205 9.25 -5.19 8.46
N PHE A 206 8.74 -4.04 8.88
CA PHE A 206 8.19 -3.85 10.23
C PHE A 206 6.99 -4.79 10.49
N GLY A 207 6.08 -4.95 9.51
CA GLY A 207 4.98 -5.92 9.59
C GLY A 207 5.47 -7.34 9.87
N GLY A 208 6.51 -7.79 9.15
CA GLY A 208 7.17 -9.08 9.41
C GLY A 208 7.79 -9.17 10.81
N CYS A 209 8.49 -8.12 11.25
CA CYS A 209 9.13 -8.08 12.57
C CYS A 209 8.12 -8.12 13.73
N VAL A 210 7.01 -7.39 13.65
CA VAL A 210 5.97 -7.42 14.70
C VAL A 210 5.22 -8.74 14.73
N ALA A 211 5.06 -9.41 13.58
CA ALA A 211 4.46 -10.73 13.48
C ALA A 211 5.35 -11.79 14.12
N SER A 212 6.63 -11.87 13.75
CA SER A 212 7.58 -12.86 14.27
C SER A 212 7.81 -12.77 15.78
N GLN A 213 7.68 -11.56 16.35
CA GLN A 213 7.75 -11.34 17.79
C GLN A 213 6.40 -11.44 18.50
N GLY A 214 5.31 -11.71 17.77
CA GLY A 214 3.96 -11.81 18.35
C GLY A 214 3.51 -10.54 19.06
N LEU A 215 3.88 -9.36 18.56
CA LEU A 215 3.61 -8.07 19.22
C LEU A 215 2.20 -7.55 18.98
N VAL A 216 1.55 -7.99 17.91
CA VAL A 216 0.22 -7.54 17.50
C VAL A 216 -0.80 -8.68 17.63
N GLY A 217 -2.04 -8.34 18.00
CA GLY A 217 -3.16 -9.27 18.00
C GLY A 217 -3.92 -9.31 16.68
N ALA A 218 -3.92 -8.18 15.97
CA ALA A 218 -4.50 -8.03 14.63
C ALA A 218 -3.76 -6.95 13.86
N MET A 219 -3.72 -7.06 12.54
CA MET A 219 -3.10 -6.10 11.64
C MET A 219 -3.84 -6.06 10.31
N ILE A 220 -3.91 -4.90 9.70
CA ILE A 220 -4.43 -4.64 8.34
C ILE A 220 -3.69 -3.44 7.78
N ASP A 221 -3.55 -3.35 6.47
CA ASP A 221 -3.11 -2.11 5.84
C ASP A 221 -4.26 -1.10 5.67
N ILE A 222 -3.91 0.17 5.44
CA ILE A 222 -4.87 1.26 5.23
C ILE A 222 -4.87 1.60 3.75
N SER A 223 -5.74 0.95 2.99
CA SER A 223 -5.87 1.09 1.54
C SER A 223 -7.13 1.84 1.11
N ASP A 224 -8.29 1.59 1.74
CA ASP A 224 -9.57 2.23 1.43
C ASP A 224 -9.89 3.44 2.34
N GLY A 225 -9.03 3.68 3.31
CA GLY A 225 -9.13 4.72 4.31
C GLY A 225 -9.36 4.17 5.71
N LEU A 226 -8.81 4.88 6.70
CA LEU A 226 -8.77 4.41 8.08
C LEU A 226 -10.14 3.98 8.62
N ALA A 227 -11.22 4.67 8.26
CA ALA A 227 -12.57 4.34 8.74
C ALA A 227 -13.07 2.99 8.22
N VAL A 228 -12.80 2.68 6.95
CA VAL A 228 -13.21 1.43 6.31
C VAL A 228 -12.39 0.27 6.85
N ASP A 229 -11.05 0.41 6.87
CA ASP A 229 -10.15 -0.67 7.24
C ASP A 229 -10.20 -0.97 8.75
N LEU A 230 -10.34 0.07 9.60
CA LEU A 230 -10.68 -0.10 11.02
C LEU A 230 -12.03 -0.82 11.18
N GLY A 231 -13.02 -0.46 10.35
CA GLY A 231 -14.32 -1.12 10.34
C GLY A 231 -14.24 -2.61 10.03
N ARG A 232 -13.38 -2.99 9.07
CA ARG A 232 -13.10 -4.40 8.72
C ARG A 232 -12.44 -5.15 9.89
N MET A 233 -11.43 -4.53 10.51
CA MET A 233 -10.74 -5.08 11.67
C MET A 233 -11.70 -5.25 12.86
N CYS A 234 -12.50 -4.24 13.18
CA CYS A 234 -13.48 -4.31 14.25
C CYS A 234 -14.52 -5.41 14.01
N LEU A 235 -15.02 -5.53 12.78
CA LEU A 235 -16.00 -6.56 12.40
C LEU A 235 -15.39 -7.97 12.54
N ALA A 236 -14.19 -8.18 12.03
CA ALA A 236 -13.50 -9.46 12.10
C ALA A 236 -13.14 -9.87 13.54
N SER A 237 -12.91 -8.89 14.41
CA SER A 237 -12.53 -9.08 15.82
C SER A 237 -13.72 -9.09 16.80
N GLY A 238 -14.92 -8.67 16.39
CA GLY A 238 -16.07 -8.56 17.26
C GLY A 238 -15.95 -7.44 18.31
N VAL A 239 -15.27 -6.32 17.97
CA VAL A 239 -15.02 -5.17 18.85
C VAL A 239 -15.47 -3.86 18.20
N GLY A 240 -15.51 -2.78 18.98
CA GLY A 240 -15.58 -1.40 18.52
C GLY A 240 -14.23 -0.70 18.64
N ALA A 241 -14.18 0.59 18.29
CA ALA A 241 -12.99 1.40 18.44
C ALA A 241 -13.34 2.84 18.85
N ARG A 242 -12.49 3.44 19.69
CA ARG A 242 -12.58 4.86 20.05
C ARG A 242 -11.24 5.53 19.74
N LEU A 243 -11.24 6.42 18.75
CA LEU A 243 -10.06 7.13 18.27
C LEU A 243 -9.97 8.54 18.90
N ASP A 244 -8.78 9.11 18.88
CA ASP A 244 -8.47 10.48 19.28
C ASP A 244 -8.19 11.32 18.02
N ALA A 245 -9.09 12.27 17.74
CA ALA A 245 -9.00 13.11 16.54
C ALA A 245 -7.77 14.01 16.56
N GLU A 246 -7.37 14.52 17.73
CA GLU A 246 -6.21 15.40 17.86
C GLU A 246 -4.91 14.67 17.51
N ILE A 247 -4.81 13.39 17.88
CA ILE A 247 -3.65 12.56 17.50
C ILE A 247 -3.68 12.23 16.02
N LEU A 248 -4.86 11.93 15.46
CA LEU A 248 -5.02 11.62 14.03
C LEU A 248 -4.62 12.79 13.13
N VAL A 249 -4.91 14.03 13.52
CA VAL A 249 -4.60 15.23 12.74
C VAL A 249 -3.38 15.99 13.28
N ALA A 250 -2.49 15.34 14.01
CA ALA A 250 -1.27 15.96 14.52
C ALA A 250 -0.21 16.26 13.44
N ASP A 251 -0.41 15.77 12.21
CA ASP A 251 0.45 16.07 11.07
C ASP A 251 0.27 17.51 10.57
N THR A 252 1.27 18.33 10.81
CA THR A 252 1.24 19.74 10.41
C THR A 252 1.18 19.90 8.88
N VAL A 253 1.82 19.01 8.10
CA VAL A 253 1.78 19.02 6.63
C VAL A 253 0.36 18.79 6.14
N LEU A 254 -0.31 17.77 6.70
CA LEU A 254 -1.71 17.46 6.35
C LEU A 254 -2.64 18.62 6.72
N VAL A 255 -2.45 19.24 7.90
CA VAL A 255 -3.24 20.40 8.35
C VAL A 255 -3.08 21.57 7.38
N ASP A 256 -1.84 21.90 6.99
CA ASP A 256 -1.55 23.01 6.06
C ASP A 256 -2.15 22.78 4.67
N VAL A 257 -2.00 21.55 4.11
CA VAL A 257 -2.63 21.17 2.84
C VAL A 257 -4.15 21.24 2.93
N SER A 258 -4.72 20.73 4.00
CA SER A 258 -6.17 20.74 4.23
C SER A 258 -6.73 22.16 4.30
N ALA A 259 -6.03 23.07 4.97
CA ALA A 259 -6.39 24.47 5.03
C ALA A 259 -6.36 25.12 3.62
N GLY A 260 -5.32 24.86 2.83
CA GLY A 260 -5.21 25.34 1.44
C GLY A 260 -6.33 24.82 0.52
N LEU A 261 -6.81 23.59 0.77
CA LEU A 261 -7.91 22.97 0.04
C LEU A 261 -9.30 23.29 0.63
N SER A 262 -9.39 24.01 1.75
CA SER A 262 -10.62 24.26 2.50
C SER A 262 -11.34 22.96 2.92
N LEU A 263 -10.55 21.95 3.35
CA LEU A 263 -11.03 20.65 3.81
C LEU A 263 -10.77 20.46 5.30
N ASP A 264 -11.60 19.62 5.94
CA ASP A 264 -11.32 19.15 7.29
C ASP A 264 -10.30 18.01 7.23
N PRO A 265 -9.10 18.11 7.86
CA PRO A 265 -8.07 17.10 7.82
C PRO A 265 -8.55 15.73 8.31
N ILE A 266 -9.46 15.69 9.29
CA ILE A 266 -9.99 14.41 9.78
C ILE A 266 -10.73 13.62 8.70
N LYS A 267 -11.38 14.29 7.75
CA LYS A 267 -12.03 13.63 6.62
C LYS A 267 -11.05 13.00 5.65
N LEU A 268 -9.87 13.58 5.48
CA LEU A 268 -8.80 13.00 4.67
C LEU A 268 -8.20 11.77 5.35
N VAL A 269 -7.99 11.81 6.66
CA VAL A 269 -7.48 10.66 7.42
C VAL A 269 -8.48 9.51 7.42
N LEU A 270 -9.76 9.78 7.70
CA LEU A 270 -10.77 8.73 7.86
C LEU A 270 -11.21 8.11 6.53
N GLY A 271 -11.42 8.92 5.49
CA GLY A 271 -12.03 8.46 4.25
C GLY A 271 -11.13 8.54 3.01
N GLY A 272 -9.85 8.84 3.18
CA GLY A 272 -8.96 9.15 2.06
C GLY A 272 -8.51 7.96 1.24
N GLY A 273 -8.00 6.94 1.88
CA GLY A 273 -7.38 5.76 1.26
C GLY A 273 -6.05 6.01 0.57
N GLU A 274 -5.47 4.94 0.08
CA GLU A 274 -4.17 4.87 -0.64
C GLU A 274 -2.95 5.23 0.21
N ASP A 275 -3.08 5.09 1.56
CA ASP A 275 -1.98 5.39 2.49
C ASP A 275 -0.97 4.25 2.59
N TYR A 276 -1.42 2.99 2.49
CA TYR A 276 -0.61 1.77 2.59
C TYR A 276 0.24 1.71 3.86
N GLU A 277 -0.29 2.29 4.92
CA GLU A 277 0.23 2.22 6.27
C GLU A 277 -0.40 1.04 7.02
N LEU A 278 0.15 0.63 8.17
CA LEU A 278 -0.39 -0.45 8.96
C LEU A 278 -1.26 0.07 10.11
N LEU A 279 -2.42 -0.56 10.29
CA LEU A 279 -3.28 -0.44 11.46
C LEU A 279 -3.11 -1.69 12.31
N CYS A 280 -2.70 -1.54 13.57
CA CYS A 280 -2.33 -2.62 14.47
C CYS A 280 -3.09 -2.59 15.79
N SER A 281 -3.52 -3.76 16.28
CA SER A 281 -3.99 -3.96 17.64
C SER A 281 -2.85 -4.45 18.53
N VAL A 282 -2.51 -3.71 19.58
CA VAL A 282 -1.37 -4.00 20.47
C VAL A 282 -1.82 -4.00 21.93
N ALA A 283 -1.52 -5.07 22.66
CA ALA A 283 -1.81 -5.17 24.08
C ALA A 283 -0.95 -4.20 24.91
N ASP A 284 -1.45 -3.77 26.07
CA ASP A 284 -0.77 -2.78 26.91
C ASP A 284 0.67 -3.20 27.27
N GLU A 285 0.85 -4.45 27.65
CA GLU A 285 2.15 -5.02 28.04
C GLU A 285 3.15 -5.11 26.88
N LYS A 286 2.68 -5.11 25.62
CA LYS A 286 3.52 -5.16 24.41
C LYS A 286 3.80 -3.78 23.82
N ALA A 287 3.05 -2.75 24.23
CA ALA A 287 3.09 -1.41 23.60
C ALA A 287 4.49 -0.76 23.65
N GLN A 288 5.25 -0.96 24.73
CA GLN A 288 6.60 -0.42 24.85
C GLN A 288 7.56 -1.11 23.87
N THR A 289 7.53 -2.46 23.79
CA THR A 289 8.35 -3.24 22.86
C THR A 289 8.00 -2.91 21.42
N PHE A 290 6.71 -2.79 21.10
CA PHE A 290 6.23 -2.38 19.77
C PHE A 290 6.81 -1.01 19.35
N ARG A 291 6.79 -0.01 20.25
CA ARG A 291 7.38 1.32 19.96
C ARG A 291 8.90 1.27 19.81
N ALA A 292 9.58 0.45 20.62
CA ALA A 292 11.03 0.29 20.53
C ALA A 292 11.43 -0.32 19.19
N LEU A 293 10.75 -1.38 18.78
CA LEU A 293 10.97 -2.01 17.48
C LEU A 293 10.68 -1.04 16.32
N ALA A 294 9.60 -0.27 16.41
CA ALA A 294 9.29 0.74 15.39
C ALA A 294 10.42 1.78 15.25
N ALA A 295 10.99 2.21 16.37
CA ALA A 295 12.11 3.15 16.37
C ALA A 295 13.40 2.52 15.78
N GLU A 296 13.68 1.24 16.03
CA GLU A 296 14.79 0.49 15.45
C GLU A 296 14.65 0.34 13.93
N GLU A 297 13.43 0.05 13.46
CA GLU A 297 13.10 -0.07 12.02
C GLU A 297 12.90 1.29 11.32
N GLY A 298 12.99 2.40 12.05
CA GLY A 298 12.78 3.74 11.51
C GLY A 298 11.32 4.01 11.09
N VAL A 299 10.37 3.28 11.66
CA VAL A 299 8.94 3.42 11.37
C VAL A 299 8.29 4.30 12.43
N GLU A 300 7.61 5.35 11.97
CA GLU A 300 6.84 6.20 12.86
C GLU A 300 5.52 5.52 13.23
N VAL A 301 5.21 5.42 14.54
CA VAL A 301 3.98 4.79 15.04
C VAL A 301 3.26 5.69 16.03
N ARG A 302 1.93 5.72 15.98
CA ARG A 302 1.09 6.49 16.89
C ARG A 302 -0.04 5.65 17.45
N ALA A 303 -0.25 5.74 18.76
CA ALA A 303 -1.43 5.19 19.42
C ALA A 303 -2.59 6.17 19.21
N VAL A 304 -3.44 5.87 18.25
CA VAL A 304 -4.54 6.77 17.84
C VAL A 304 -5.84 6.52 18.59
N GLY A 305 -5.87 5.52 19.46
CA GLY A 305 -7.05 5.19 20.25
C GLY A 305 -6.98 3.82 20.90
N ARG A 306 -8.15 3.28 21.22
CA ARG A 306 -8.31 1.94 21.80
C ARG A 306 -9.44 1.18 21.15
N PHE A 307 -9.31 -0.13 21.13
CA PHE A 307 -10.42 -1.01 20.87
C PHE A 307 -11.32 -1.11 22.10
N VAL A 308 -12.62 -1.10 21.89
CA VAL A 308 -13.65 -1.05 22.92
C VAL A 308 -14.69 -2.16 22.68
N ALA A 309 -15.66 -2.29 23.57
CA ALA A 309 -16.74 -3.26 23.38
C ALA A 309 -17.52 -2.99 22.08
N ALA A 310 -17.96 -4.06 21.38
CA ALA A 310 -18.61 -3.95 20.08
C ALA A 310 -19.85 -3.04 20.07
N ASN A 311 -20.60 -2.99 21.18
CA ASN A 311 -21.80 -2.16 21.33
C ASN A 311 -21.52 -0.66 21.40
N GLU A 312 -20.27 -0.24 21.63
CA GLU A 312 -19.86 1.16 21.57
C GLU A 312 -19.67 1.67 20.14
N GLY A 313 -19.59 0.75 19.18
CA GLY A 313 -19.37 1.07 17.76
C GLY A 313 -17.98 1.65 17.48
N ILE A 314 -17.85 2.38 16.36
CA ILE A 314 -16.60 3.05 15.97
C ILE A 314 -16.83 4.56 16.09
N THR A 315 -16.06 5.19 16.93
CA THR A 315 -16.19 6.61 17.29
C THR A 315 -14.83 7.30 17.33
N PHE A 316 -14.84 8.61 17.25
CA PHE A 316 -13.68 9.43 17.60
C PHE A 316 -14.06 10.55 18.55
N VAL A 317 -13.09 10.98 19.35
CA VAL A 317 -13.24 12.11 20.27
C VAL A 317 -12.57 13.32 19.64
N ARG A 318 -13.32 14.44 19.51
CA ARG A 318 -12.83 15.72 19.01
C ARG A 318 -13.26 16.82 19.95
N ALA A 319 -12.31 17.59 20.50
CA ALA A 319 -12.58 18.65 21.48
C ALA A 319 -13.49 18.19 22.65
N GLY A 320 -13.33 16.96 23.11
CA GLY A 320 -14.12 16.35 24.19
C GLY A 320 -15.51 15.83 23.77
N HIS A 321 -15.91 15.97 22.52
CA HIS A 321 -17.16 15.44 21.98
C HIS A 321 -16.93 14.10 21.26
N VAL A 322 -17.83 13.14 21.48
CA VAL A 322 -17.80 11.84 20.80
C VAL A 322 -18.63 11.95 19.52
N GLU A 323 -18.01 11.61 18.40
CA GLU A 323 -18.64 11.56 17.08
C GLU A 323 -18.57 10.13 16.55
N THR A 324 -19.63 9.66 15.88
CA THR A 324 -19.65 8.36 15.22
C THR A 324 -18.93 8.46 13.88
N ILE A 325 -18.07 7.50 13.58
CA ILE A 325 -17.42 7.40 12.28
C ILE A 325 -18.41 6.76 11.29
N SER A 326 -18.75 7.49 10.22
CA SER A 326 -19.36 6.88 9.05
C SER A 326 -18.31 6.04 8.32
N ARG A 327 -18.71 4.86 7.82
CA ARG A 327 -17.80 3.99 7.05
C ARG A 327 -17.70 4.42 5.59
N ASP A 328 -17.65 5.75 5.36
CA ASP A 328 -17.52 6.31 4.02
C ASP A 328 -16.05 6.22 3.62
N GLY A 329 -15.72 5.36 2.69
CA GLY A 329 -14.40 5.18 2.12
C GLY A 329 -14.49 5.03 0.60
N TRP A 330 -13.42 4.53 0.00
CA TRP A 330 -13.42 4.26 -1.44
C TRP A 330 -14.34 3.08 -1.76
N ASP A 331 -15.19 3.27 -2.78
CA ASP A 331 -16.01 2.22 -3.36
C ASP A 331 -15.89 2.32 -4.90
N HIS A 332 -15.46 1.23 -5.53
CA HIS A 332 -15.28 1.17 -7.00
C HIS A 332 -16.59 1.28 -7.79
N PHE A 333 -17.74 1.05 -7.13
CA PHE A 333 -19.06 0.95 -7.78
C PHE A 333 -20.07 1.96 -7.24
N ALA A 334 -19.65 2.90 -6.37
CA ALA A 334 -20.50 3.96 -5.81
C ALA A 334 -20.47 5.26 -6.62
#